data_4df8eb724343a40515b3ce45c0cda700
#
_entry.id   4df8eb724343a40515b3ce45c0cda700
#
_cell.length_a   1.000
_cell.length_b   1.000
_cell.length_c   1.000
_cell.angle_alpha   90.00
_cell.angle_beta   90.00
_cell.angle_gamma   90.00
#
_symmetry.space_group_name_H-M   'P 1'
#
loop_
_entity.id
_entity.type
_entity.pdbx_description
1 polymer ?
#
loop_
_entity_poly.entity_id
_entity_poly.type
_entity_poly.pdbx_seq_one_letter_code
_entity_poly.pdbx_strand_id
1 'polypeptide(L)'
;MKERKILKNKTYLYLTEFFSGMALMAVEIGAQRLISPYFSSSQIVWTIIIGTIMIAMALGNVYGGRSADKDPDPDKLYRRILIAAIWLALIPVVGKYVIIGISALLIFQVSHGFLIVAAFVVCMVVFVFPLFLLGTVTPSLAKYTMGSLEDNGKIVGTLGAANTIGSIIGTFMPTFVTIPAVGTNVTFLIFSGILIALSLIYFLSIGFSHHKKKIIAACLIFALCVVFGHQTNFAFWESGANVKYEGESTYNYLRVTDNGQQVALSTNVLFGVQSVYNKSKSLTGMYYDYAMAAPLMTKNAYKDQDVLILGMGSGTFAHQCSEYLPTVHCEGVEIDQKITDLARKYFDEPKSTKVVTYDGRAYLNAIDKKYDVIMVDAYQDITIPFSMSSVEFFQMVKEHLNDGGVMVVNMNMRGQSKGSITDYLTDTICSVFPTVYTADVDGSTNRELFASTATGIKENLDMNAMLYSGDPEFIQMMEQVSGELVKQDGGSCILTDDKAPVELLGIRVIDRLINEEVAYYRDIYNKQGIRAVLKELGI
;
A
#
# COMPACT_ATOMS: atom_id res chain seq x y z
N MET A 1 6.70 -52.72 -3.23
CA MET A 1 6.39 -51.35 -3.71
C MET A 1 6.41 -51.36 -5.23
N LYS A 2 5.27 -51.08 -5.90
CA LYS A 2 5.31 -50.85 -7.37
C LYS A 2 6.24 -49.68 -7.64
N GLU A 3 7.27 -49.93 -8.49
CA GLU A 3 8.21 -48.85 -8.88
C GLU A 3 7.43 -47.68 -9.50
N ARG A 4 7.45 -46.54 -8.84
CA ARG A 4 6.79 -45.31 -9.31
C ARG A 4 7.69 -44.68 -10.37
N LYS A 5 7.45 -45.01 -11.64
CA LYS A 5 8.29 -44.56 -12.79
C LYS A 5 8.55 -43.04 -12.79
N ILE A 6 7.59 -42.23 -12.36
CA ILE A 6 7.71 -40.75 -12.34
C ILE A 6 8.79 -40.26 -11.36
N LEU A 7 9.05 -40.99 -10.26
CA LEU A 7 10.08 -40.62 -9.30
C LEU A 7 11.50 -40.99 -9.77
N LYS A 8 11.62 -41.81 -10.80
CA LYS A 8 12.90 -42.04 -11.50
C LYS A 8 13.27 -40.86 -12.42
N ASN A 9 12.30 -39.99 -12.74
CA ASN A 9 12.52 -38.81 -13.53
C ASN A 9 13.02 -37.66 -12.64
N LYS A 10 14.34 -37.49 -12.53
CA LYS A 10 14.98 -36.41 -11.77
C LYS A 10 14.48 -35.03 -12.22
N THR A 11 14.22 -34.85 -13.52
CA THR A 11 13.70 -33.58 -14.05
C THR A 11 12.35 -33.21 -13.42
N TYR A 12 11.44 -34.18 -13.25
CA TYR A 12 10.16 -33.94 -12.59
C TYR A 12 10.33 -33.52 -11.12
N LEU A 13 11.25 -34.12 -10.40
CA LEU A 13 11.55 -33.76 -9.01
C LEU A 13 12.16 -32.35 -8.90
N TYR A 14 13.09 -32.00 -9.80
CA TYR A 14 13.64 -30.65 -9.87
C TYR A 14 12.61 -29.60 -10.28
N LEU A 15 11.70 -29.92 -11.21
CA LEU A 15 10.57 -29.04 -11.55
C LEU A 15 9.60 -28.88 -10.38
N THR A 16 9.38 -29.93 -9.58
CA THR A 16 8.57 -29.83 -8.35
C THR A 16 9.19 -28.83 -7.38
N GLU A 17 10.51 -28.92 -7.16
CA GLU A 17 11.23 -27.97 -6.30
C GLU A 17 11.17 -26.54 -6.86
N PHE A 18 11.45 -26.39 -8.15
CA PHE A 18 11.41 -25.09 -8.85
C PHE A 18 10.04 -24.40 -8.71
N PHE A 19 8.96 -25.09 -9.05
CA PHE A 19 7.62 -24.50 -8.98
C PHE A 19 7.12 -24.31 -7.55
N SER A 20 7.60 -25.11 -6.60
CA SER A 20 7.29 -24.91 -5.18
C SER A 20 7.97 -23.66 -4.64
N GLY A 21 9.25 -23.44 -4.96
CA GLY A 21 9.97 -22.19 -4.63
C GLY A 21 9.34 -20.97 -5.30
N MET A 22 8.97 -21.11 -6.58
CA MET A 22 8.29 -20.06 -7.34
C MET A 22 6.95 -19.67 -6.72
N ALA A 23 6.11 -20.66 -6.39
CA ALA A 23 4.80 -20.39 -5.77
C ALA A 23 4.94 -19.79 -4.36
N LEU A 24 5.95 -20.22 -3.60
CA LEU A 24 6.22 -19.69 -2.27
C LEU A 24 6.50 -18.18 -2.31
N MET A 25 7.43 -17.74 -3.14
CA MET A 25 7.75 -16.31 -3.26
C MET A 25 6.61 -15.50 -3.87
N ALA A 26 5.87 -16.09 -4.82
CA ALA A 26 4.69 -15.45 -5.37
C ALA A 26 3.60 -15.22 -4.31
N VAL A 27 3.45 -16.16 -3.37
CA VAL A 27 2.54 -16.02 -2.22
C VAL A 27 3.02 -14.93 -1.26
N GLU A 28 4.34 -14.82 -1.04
CA GLU A 28 4.91 -13.76 -0.19
C GLU A 28 4.59 -12.36 -0.74
N ILE A 29 4.85 -12.15 -2.02
CA ILE A 29 4.51 -10.87 -2.70
C ILE A 29 2.98 -10.64 -2.69
N GLY A 30 2.19 -11.67 -3.01
CA GLY A 30 0.73 -11.59 -2.98
C GLY A 30 0.16 -11.35 -1.58
N ALA A 31 0.80 -11.85 -0.53
CA ALA A 31 0.40 -11.65 0.87
C ALA A 31 0.45 -10.17 1.25
N GLN A 32 1.53 -9.47 0.89
CA GLN A 32 1.65 -8.04 1.10
C GLN A 32 0.51 -7.29 0.42
N ARG A 33 0.24 -7.58 -0.85
CA ARG A 33 -0.84 -6.94 -1.62
C ARG A 33 -2.23 -7.21 -1.05
N LEU A 34 -2.48 -8.42 -0.59
CA LEU A 34 -3.76 -8.79 0.02
C LEU A 34 -4.00 -8.08 1.36
N ILE A 35 -2.94 -7.87 2.14
CA ILE A 35 -3.01 -7.31 3.49
C ILE A 35 -2.98 -5.78 3.48
N SER A 36 -2.25 -5.16 2.56
CA SER A 36 -2.08 -3.71 2.47
C SER A 36 -3.38 -2.91 2.54
N PRO A 37 -4.47 -3.26 1.85
CA PRO A 37 -5.71 -2.50 1.91
C PRO A 37 -6.32 -2.40 3.32
N TYR A 38 -5.97 -3.31 4.22
CA TYR A 38 -6.51 -3.39 5.60
C TYR A 38 -5.55 -2.88 6.66
N PHE A 39 -4.23 -3.03 6.47
CA PHE A 39 -3.21 -2.78 7.50
C PHE A 39 -2.08 -1.84 7.05
N SER A 40 -2.19 -1.21 5.87
CA SER A 40 -1.12 -0.41 5.27
C SER A 40 -0.01 -1.25 4.62
N SER A 41 0.74 -0.64 3.70
CA SER A 41 1.90 -1.24 3.03
C SER A 41 3.23 -0.93 3.72
N SER A 42 3.20 -0.53 4.99
CA SER A 42 4.39 -0.12 5.75
C SER A 42 5.46 -1.22 5.86
N GLN A 43 6.72 -0.82 6.03
CA GLN A 43 7.82 -1.77 6.25
C GLN A 43 7.61 -2.65 7.49
N ILE A 44 6.87 -2.17 8.49
CA ILE A 44 6.55 -2.95 9.70
C ILE A 44 5.63 -4.11 9.34
N VAL A 45 4.56 -3.85 8.57
CA VAL A 45 3.65 -4.90 8.08
C VAL A 45 4.42 -5.87 7.17
N TRP A 46 5.28 -5.37 6.30
CA TRP A 46 6.17 -6.18 5.46
C TRP A 46 7.09 -7.09 6.27
N THR A 47 7.70 -6.56 7.34
CA THR A 47 8.54 -7.34 8.26
C THR A 47 7.75 -8.46 8.96
N ILE A 48 6.51 -8.20 9.35
CA ILE A 48 5.62 -9.21 9.95
C ILE A 48 5.34 -10.34 8.96
N ILE A 49 5.02 -10.00 7.71
CA ILE A 49 4.76 -10.98 6.64
C ILE A 49 5.98 -11.87 6.43
N ILE A 50 7.16 -11.28 6.18
CA ILE A 50 8.40 -12.00 5.97
C ILE A 50 8.73 -12.89 7.17
N GLY A 51 8.72 -12.33 8.39
CA GLY A 51 9.02 -13.07 9.62
C GLY A 51 8.09 -14.28 9.82
N THR A 52 6.80 -14.09 9.59
CA THR A 52 5.79 -15.16 9.72
C THR A 52 5.99 -16.26 8.68
N ILE A 53 6.29 -15.89 7.44
CA ILE A 53 6.58 -16.83 6.35
C ILE A 53 7.86 -17.63 6.64
N MET A 54 8.92 -16.97 7.10
CA MET A 54 10.17 -17.64 7.46
C MET A 54 9.99 -18.63 8.61
N ILE A 55 9.19 -18.29 9.62
CA ILE A 55 8.83 -19.24 10.71
C ILE A 55 8.11 -20.46 10.13
N ALA A 56 7.11 -20.25 9.27
CA ALA A 56 6.38 -21.34 8.64
C ALA A 56 7.31 -22.27 7.85
N MET A 57 8.22 -21.70 7.07
CA MET A 57 9.22 -22.43 6.28
C MET A 57 10.19 -23.21 7.16
N ALA A 58 10.73 -22.61 8.21
CA ALA A 58 11.65 -23.27 9.12
C ALA A 58 11.00 -24.49 9.79
N LEU A 59 9.77 -24.32 10.29
CA LEU A 59 8.99 -25.40 10.88
C LEU A 59 8.66 -26.50 9.85
N GLY A 60 8.30 -26.09 8.62
CA GLY A 60 8.04 -26.99 7.50
C GLY A 60 9.26 -27.82 7.12
N ASN A 61 10.43 -27.21 7.03
CA ASN A 61 11.69 -27.90 6.74
C ASN A 61 12.03 -28.94 7.81
N VAL A 62 11.95 -28.58 9.09
CA VAL A 62 12.24 -29.51 10.20
C VAL A 62 11.25 -30.69 10.21
N TYR A 63 9.95 -30.37 10.07
CA TYR A 63 8.92 -31.42 10.04
C TYR A 63 9.02 -32.30 8.80
N GLY A 64 9.28 -31.69 7.64
CA GLY A 64 9.43 -32.39 6.36
C GLY A 64 10.58 -33.38 6.38
N GLY A 65 11.75 -32.97 6.90
CA GLY A 65 12.90 -33.83 7.06
C GLY A 65 12.61 -35.04 7.97
N ARG A 66 12.12 -34.78 9.19
CA ARG A 66 11.75 -35.85 10.13
C ARG A 66 10.69 -36.81 9.57
N SER A 67 9.70 -36.26 8.84
CA SER A 67 8.63 -37.05 8.23
C SER A 67 9.17 -37.95 7.09
N ALA A 68 10.06 -37.41 6.26
CA ALA A 68 10.66 -38.14 5.14
C ALA A 68 11.64 -39.24 5.64
N ASP A 69 12.34 -39.00 6.75
CA ASP A 69 13.20 -40.01 7.35
C ASP A 69 12.42 -41.16 7.97
N LYS A 70 11.29 -40.84 8.64
CA LYS A 70 10.46 -41.86 9.29
C LYS A 70 9.69 -42.73 8.29
N ASP A 71 9.17 -42.10 7.25
CA ASP A 71 8.34 -42.78 6.22
C ASP A 71 8.47 -42.00 4.89
N PRO A 72 9.40 -42.45 4.01
CA PRO A 72 9.71 -41.81 2.75
C PRO A 72 8.64 -42.09 1.69
N ASP A 73 7.35 -41.78 1.97
CA ASP A 73 6.24 -41.95 1.04
C ASP A 73 5.96 -40.67 0.23
N PRO A 74 6.25 -40.67 -1.08
CA PRO A 74 5.99 -39.51 -1.94
C PRO A 74 4.51 -39.10 -2.04
N ASP A 75 3.56 -40.02 -1.80
CA ASP A 75 2.14 -39.69 -1.75
C ASP A 75 1.85 -38.66 -0.66
N LYS A 76 2.58 -38.70 0.44
CA LYS A 76 2.46 -37.72 1.52
C LYS A 76 2.92 -36.33 1.08
N LEU A 77 4.02 -36.26 0.32
CA LEU A 77 4.54 -35.00 -0.19
C LEU A 77 3.54 -34.35 -1.17
N TYR A 78 3.16 -35.07 -2.23
CA TYR A 78 2.26 -34.49 -3.24
C TYR A 78 0.86 -34.22 -2.70
N ARG A 79 0.42 -34.94 -1.67
CA ARG A 79 -0.80 -34.60 -0.95
C ARG A 79 -0.65 -33.29 -0.16
N ARG A 80 0.52 -33.04 0.48
CA ARG A 80 0.80 -31.77 1.17
C ARG A 80 0.83 -30.62 0.18
N ILE A 81 1.48 -30.77 -0.96
CA ILE A 81 1.49 -29.76 -2.04
C ILE A 81 0.05 -29.49 -2.52
N LEU A 82 -0.76 -30.50 -2.74
CA LEU A 82 -2.15 -30.36 -3.17
C LEU A 82 -2.99 -29.61 -2.13
N ILE A 83 -2.84 -29.94 -0.85
CA ILE A 83 -3.55 -29.25 0.25
C ILE A 83 -3.11 -27.79 0.34
N ALA A 84 -1.80 -27.52 0.27
CA ALA A 84 -1.28 -26.15 0.25
C ALA A 84 -1.85 -25.36 -0.96
N ALA A 85 -1.85 -25.95 -2.14
CA ALA A 85 -2.37 -25.32 -3.35
C ALA A 85 -3.86 -25.00 -3.25
N ILE A 86 -4.68 -25.90 -2.71
CA ILE A 86 -6.12 -25.66 -2.49
C ILE A 86 -6.31 -24.53 -1.48
N TRP A 87 -5.53 -24.52 -0.39
CA TRP A 87 -5.60 -23.44 0.61
C TRP A 87 -5.25 -22.09 -0.01
N LEU A 88 -4.18 -22.03 -0.83
CA LEU A 88 -3.79 -20.82 -1.55
C LEU A 88 -4.88 -20.36 -2.54
N ALA A 89 -5.54 -21.29 -3.22
CA ALA A 89 -6.66 -20.98 -4.10
C ALA A 89 -7.90 -20.45 -3.35
N LEU A 90 -8.08 -20.82 -2.08
CA LEU A 90 -9.17 -20.32 -1.23
C LEU A 90 -8.91 -18.90 -0.72
N ILE A 91 -7.66 -18.45 -0.64
CA ILE A 91 -7.32 -17.11 -0.11
C ILE A 91 -8.08 -15.99 -0.83
N PRO A 92 -8.14 -15.90 -2.17
CA PRO A 92 -8.93 -14.89 -2.87
C PRO A 92 -10.42 -14.88 -2.52
N VAL A 93 -10.97 -16.04 -2.18
CA VAL A 93 -12.40 -16.18 -1.86
C VAL A 93 -12.69 -15.83 -0.40
N VAL A 94 -11.89 -16.34 0.52
CA VAL A 94 -12.18 -16.34 1.97
C VAL A 94 -11.30 -15.35 2.73
N GLY A 95 -10.11 -15.01 2.23
CA GLY A 95 -9.09 -14.24 2.94
C GLY A 95 -9.61 -12.91 3.48
N LYS A 96 -10.32 -12.13 2.67
CA LYS A 96 -10.91 -10.85 3.08
C LYS A 96 -11.88 -10.97 4.27
N TYR A 97 -12.69 -12.02 4.32
CA TYR A 97 -13.61 -12.26 5.44
C TYR A 97 -12.87 -12.67 6.71
N VAL A 98 -11.79 -13.47 6.55
CA VAL A 98 -10.92 -13.85 7.68
C VAL A 98 -10.19 -12.62 8.23
N ILE A 99 -9.66 -11.76 7.39
CA ILE A 99 -9.00 -10.50 7.78
C ILE A 99 -9.96 -9.63 8.60
N ILE A 100 -11.14 -9.34 8.06
CA ILE A 100 -12.14 -8.51 8.75
C ILE A 100 -12.63 -9.19 10.04
N GLY A 101 -12.90 -10.49 10.03
CA GLY A 101 -13.33 -11.23 11.21
C GLY A 101 -12.31 -11.20 12.35
N ILE A 102 -11.01 -11.40 12.04
CA ILE A 102 -9.92 -11.30 13.03
C ILE A 102 -9.80 -9.87 13.54
N SER A 103 -9.84 -8.86 12.65
CA SER A 103 -9.78 -7.45 13.02
C SER A 103 -10.92 -7.07 13.95
N ALA A 104 -12.14 -7.48 13.65
CA ALA A 104 -13.32 -7.23 14.49
C ALA A 104 -13.24 -7.91 15.87
N LEU A 105 -12.61 -9.08 15.96
CA LEU A 105 -12.39 -9.75 17.25
C LEU A 105 -11.33 -9.06 18.10
N LEU A 106 -10.29 -8.53 17.47
CA LEU A 106 -9.14 -7.94 18.17
C LEU A 106 -9.32 -6.47 18.52
N ILE A 107 -10.13 -5.72 17.76
CA ILE A 107 -10.24 -4.26 17.89
C ILE A 107 -10.65 -3.79 19.31
N PHE A 108 -11.45 -4.57 20.02
CA PHE A 108 -11.86 -4.25 21.39
C PHE A 108 -10.95 -4.84 22.47
N GLN A 109 -9.99 -5.71 22.09
CA GLN A 109 -9.11 -6.41 23.03
C GLN A 109 -7.70 -5.83 23.06
N VAL A 110 -7.24 -5.30 21.94
CA VAL A 110 -5.90 -4.74 21.79
C VAL A 110 -5.99 -3.22 21.90
N SER A 111 -5.40 -2.66 22.96
CA SER A 111 -5.43 -1.21 23.23
C SER A 111 -4.24 -0.45 22.62
N HIS A 112 -3.17 -1.15 22.26
CA HIS A 112 -1.97 -0.55 21.64
C HIS A 112 -1.39 -1.48 20.58
N GLY A 113 -0.92 -0.92 19.48
CA GLY A 113 -0.35 -1.69 18.37
C GLY A 113 -1.35 -2.58 17.67
N PHE A 114 -2.62 -2.17 17.60
CA PHE A 114 -3.70 -2.97 17.00
C PHE A 114 -3.34 -3.44 15.59
N LEU A 115 -2.85 -2.54 14.72
CA LEU A 115 -2.49 -2.91 13.35
C LEU A 115 -1.41 -3.99 13.29
N ILE A 116 -0.40 -3.88 14.16
CA ILE A 116 0.72 -4.84 14.22
C ILE A 116 0.23 -6.21 14.68
N VAL A 117 -0.55 -6.24 15.78
CA VAL A 117 -1.06 -7.49 16.34
C VAL A 117 -2.05 -8.15 15.39
N ALA A 118 -2.97 -7.38 14.80
CA ALA A 118 -3.96 -7.90 13.89
C ALA A 118 -3.32 -8.43 12.59
N ALA A 119 -2.37 -7.69 12.01
CA ALA A 119 -1.60 -8.16 10.85
C ALA A 119 -0.84 -9.46 11.16
N PHE A 120 -0.20 -9.56 12.34
CA PHE A 120 0.51 -10.77 12.74
C PHE A 120 -0.44 -11.97 12.87
N VAL A 121 -1.58 -11.81 13.55
CA VAL A 121 -2.56 -12.89 13.73
C VAL A 121 -3.16 -13.31 12.38
N VAL A 122 -3.49 -12.36 11.52
CA VAL A 122 -3.97 -12.63 10.16
C VAL A 122 -2.93 -13.43 9.37
N CYS A 123 -1.65 -13.01 9.37
CA CYS A 123 -0.58 -13.73 8.70
C CYS A 123 -0.44 -15.16 9.22
N MET A 124 -0.51 -15.36 10.53
CA MET A 124 -0.45 -16.67 11.17
C MET A 124 -1.59 -17.59 10.70
N VAL A 125 -2.81 -17.08 10.62
CA VAL A 125 -3.99 -17.87 10.25
C VAL A 125 -4.03 -18.15 8.73
N VAL A 126 -3.74 -17.15 7.92
CA VAL A 126 -3.92 -17.25 6.45
C VAL A 126 -2.75 -17.95 5.78
N PHE A 127 -1.51 -17.61 6.15
CA PHE A 127 -0.32 -18.00 5.37
C PHE A 127 0.54 -19.08 6.01
N VAL A 128 0.57 -19.24 7.35
CA VAL A 128 1.49 -20.21 7.98
C VAL A 128 1.19 -21.64 7.56
N PHE A 129 -0.07 -22.03 7.52
CA PHE A 129 -0.41 -23.41 7.21
C PHE A 129 0.02 -23.85 5.80
N PRO A 130 -0.35 -23.15 4.70
CA PRO A 130 0.07 -23.57 3.36
C PRO A 130 1.58 -23.48 3.18
N LEU A 131 2.24 -22.45 3.72
CA LEU A 131 3.69 -22.28 3.59
C LEU A 131 4.48 -23.27 4.42
N PHE A 132 3.99 -23.67 5.59
CA PHE A 132 4.53 -24.79 6.34
C PHE A 132 4.51 -26.08 5.52
N LEU A 133 3.41 -26.36 4.81
CA LEU A 133 3.31 -27.53 3.94
C LEU A 133 4.29 -27.45 2.75
N LEU A 134 4.44 -26.29 2.12
CA LEU A 134 5.41 -26.07 1.06
C LEU A 134 6.85 -26.18 1.57
N GLY A 135 7.14 -25.73 2.79
CA GLY A 135 8.45 -25.93 3.44
C GLY A 135 8.85 -27.38 3.58
N THR A 136 7.90 -28.35 3.55
CA THR A 136 8.25 -29.78 3.59
C THR A 136 8.81 -30.32 2.27
N VAL A 137 8.78 -29.54 1.16
CA VAL A 137 9.12 -30.02 -0.19
C VAL A 137 10.60 -30.34 -0.31
N THR A 138 11.46 -29.37 -0.05
CA THR A 138 12.91 -29.49 -0.21
C THR A 138 13.50 -30.70 0.55
N PRO A 139 13.26 -30.88 1.87
CA PRO A 139 13.82 -32.02 2.58
C PRO A 139 13.24 -33.37 2.13
N SER A 140 11.98 -33.38 1.70
CA SER A 140 11.37 -34.62 1.18
C SER A 140 11.95 -34.99 -0.18
N LEU A 141 12.12 -34.04 -1.10
CA LEU A 141 12.73 -34.28 -2.42
C LEU A 141 14.19 -34.69 -2.29
N ALA A 142 14.94 -34.05 -1.39
CA ALA A 142 16.32 -34.46 -1.09
C ALA A 142 16.34 -35.93 -0.71
N LYS A 143 15.50 -36.38 0.24
CA LYS A 143 15.43 -37.78 0.66
C LYS A 143 15.09 -38.75 -0.48
N TYR A 144 14.17 -38.37 -1.39
CA TYR A 144 13.77 -39.24 -2.51
C TYR A 144 14.79 -39.32 -3.63
N THR A 145 15.68 -38.33 -3.74
CA THR A 145 16.66 -38.21 -4.82
C THR A 145 18.02 -38.76 -4.45
N MET A 146 18.35 -38.80 -3.15
CA MET A 146 19.60 -39.32 -2.62
C MET A 146 19.65 -40.84 -2.76
N GLY A 147 20.64 -41.39 -3.48
CA GLY A 147 20.84 -42.83 -3.68
C GLY A 147 22.16 -43.35 -3.18
N SER A 148 23.25 -42.57 -3.26
CA SER A 148 24.58 -42.91 -2.78
C SER A 148 25.25 -41.71 -2.13
N LEU A 149 26.24 -41.93 -1.26
CA LEU A 149 26.97 -40.84 -0.58
C LEU A 149 27.77 -39.95 -1.54
N GLU A 150 28.23 -40.48 -2.66
CA GLU A 150 29.10 -39.79 -3.62
C GLU A 150 28.37 -38.66 -4.41
N ASP A 151 27.05 -38.78 -4.66
CA ASP A 151 26.26 -37.80 -5.44
C ASP A 151 25.43 -36.83 -4.58
N ASN A 152 25.43 -36.98 -3.26
CA ASN A 152 24.52 -36.23 -2.38
C ASN A 152 24.74 -34.71 -2.45
N GLY A 153 25.97 -34.23 -2.51
CA GLY A 153 26.29 -32.82 -2.62
C GLY A 153 25.74 -32.22 -3.93
N LYS A 154 25.87 -32.92 -5.05
CA LYS A 154 25.36 -32.50 -6.36
C LYS A 154 23.83 -32.44 -6.36
N ILE A 155 23.17 -33.41 -5.75
CA ILE A 155 21.70 -33.49 -5.66
C ILE A 155 21.16 -32.33 -4.83
N VAL A 156 21.70 -32.10 -3.63
CA VAL A 156 21.30 -31.00 -2.74
C VAL A 156 21.56 -29.65 -3.43
N GLY A 157 22.72 -29.48 -4.06
CA GLY A 157 23.05 -28.28 -4.81
C GLY A 157 22.09 -28.01 -5.98
N THR A 158 21.71 -29.07 -6.73
CA THR A 158 20.77 -28.92 -7.86
C THR A 158 19.35 -28.61 -7.38
N LEU A 159 18.87 -29.22 -6.29
CA LEU A 159 17.59 -28.90 -5.67
C LEU A 159 17.59 -27.46 -5.15
N GLY A 160 18.63 -27.05 -4.43
CA GLY A 160 18.77 -25.69 -3.95
C GLY A 160 18.79 -24.65 -5.09
N ALA A 161 19.53 -24.95 -6.18
CA ALA A 161 19.54 -24.10 -7.37
C ALA A 161 18.14 -24.00 -8.03
N ALA A 162 17.43 -25.13 -8.16
CA ALA A 162 16.08 -25.16 -8.72
C ALA A 162 15.11 -24.33 -7.87
N ASN A 163 15.18 -24.48 -6.53
CA ASN A 163 14.39 -23.67 -5.61
C ASN A 163 14.69 -22.17 -5.76
N THR A 164 15.96 -21.80 -5.75
CA THR A 164 16.40 -20.40 -5.83
C THR A 164 15.97 -19.75 -7.16
N ILE A 165 16.17 -20.44 -8.29
CA ILE A 165 15.75 -19.92 -9.60
C ILE A 165 14.22 -19.79 -9.66
N GLY A 166 13.49 -20.77 -9.15
CA GLY A 166 12.05 -20.70 -9.00
C GLY A 166 11.63 -19.50 -8.15
N SER A 167 12.26 -19.30 -7.01
CA SER A 167 12.00 -18.19 -6.09
C SER A 167 12.26 -16.83 -6.74
N ILE A 168 13.33 -16.68 -7.51
CA ILE A 168 13.61 -15.44 -8.27
C ILE A 168 12.43 -15.15 -9.22
N ILE A 169 12.03 -16.11 -10.02
CA ILE A 169 10.90 -15.94 -10.96
C ILE A 169 9.60 -15.66 -10.19
N GLY A 170 9.37 -16.35 -9.07
CA GLY A 170 8.22 -16.15 -8.19
C GLY A 170 8.18 -14.79 -7.50
N THR A 171 9.31 -14.08 -7.41
CA THR A 171 9.37 -12.71 -6.91
C THR A 171 9.09 -11.70 -8.02
N PHE A 172 9.77 -11.82 -9.16
CA PHE A 172 9.67 -10.84 -10.24
C PHE A 172 8.34 -10.95 -11.01
N MET A 173 7.86 -12.16 -11.29
CA MET A 173 6.68 -12.37 -12.10
C MET A 173 5.39 -11.78 -11.49
N PRO A 174 5.08 -11.97 -10.19
CA PRO A 174 3.97 -11.28 -9.55
C PRO A 174 4.08 -9.77 -9.59
N THR A 175 5.23 -9.24 -9.22
CA THR A 175 5.45 -7.80 -9.09
C THR A 175 5.29 -7.06 -10.41
N PHE A 176 5.92 -7.56 -11.48
CA PHE A 176 6.02 -6.82 -12.74
C PHE A 176 5.04 -7.30 -13.82
N VAL A 177 4.47 -8.48 -13.68
CA VAL A 177 3.63 -9.08 -14.74
C VAL A 177 2.24 -9.42 -14.24
N THR A 178 2.08 -10.36 -13.28
CA THR A 178 0.75 -10.90 -13.03
C THR A 178 -0.11 -9.96 -12.18
N ILE A 179 0.41 -9.35 -11.11
CA ILE A 179 -0.38 -8.42 -10.31
C ILE A 179 -0.83 -7.20 -11.12
N PRO A 180 0.04 -6.48 -11.86
CA PRO A 180 -0.41 -5.36 -12.69
C PRO A 180 -1.36 -5.75 -13.83
N ALA A 181 -1.23 -6.96 -14.38
CA ALA A 181 -2.05 -7.42 -15.50
C ALA A 181 -3.42 -8.00 -15.08
N VAL A 182 -3.46 -8.79 -14.00
CA VAL A 182 -4.66 -9.57 -13.63
C VAL A 182 -5.02 -9.46 -12.13
N GLY A 183 -4.27 -8.72 -11.34
CA GLY A 183 -4.49 -8.50 -9.92
C GLY A 183 -3.98 -9.63 -9.02
N THR A 184 -3.94 -9.34 -7.72
CA THR A 184 -3.43 -10.26 -6.69
C THR A 184 -4.25 -11.55 -6.62
N ASN A 185 -5.57 -11.47 -6.68
CA ASN A 185 -6.46 -12.62 -6.57
C ASN A 185 -6.20 -13.66 -7.66
N VAL A 186 -6.11 -13.22 -8.92
CA VAL A 186 -5.82 -14.11 -10.05
C VAL A 186 -4.39 -14.63 -9.98
N THR A 187 -3.46 -13.84 -9.47
CA THR A 187 -2.07 -14.27 -9.23
C THR A 187 -2.04 -15.47 -8.26
N PHE A 188 -2.75 -15.43 -7.12
CA PHE A 188 -2.88 -16.59 -6.24
C PHE A 188 -3.45 -17.81 -6.96
N LEU A 189 -4.47 -17.62 -7.81
CA LEU A 189 -5.08 -18.71 -8.58
C LEU A 189 -4.11 -19.31 -9.61
N ILE A 190 -3.28 -18.51 -10.27
CA ILE A 190 -2.26 -18.99 -11.22
C ILE A 190 -1.25 -19.89 -10.51
N PHE A 191 -0.63 -19.41 -9.42
CA PHE A 191 0.42 -20.16 -8.73
C PHE A 191 -0.13 -21.39 -8.00
N SER A 192 -1.33 -21.32 -7.43
CA SER A 192 -2.00 -22.50 -6.87
C SER A 192 -2.37 -23.51 -7.97
N GLY A 193 -2.80 -23.05 -9.14
CA GLY A 193 -3.07 -23.91 -10.29
C GLY A 193 -1.85 -24.69 -10.78
N ILE A 194 -0.66 -24.06 -10.79
CA ILE A 194 0.61 -24.72 -11.11
C ILE A 194 0.91 -25.85 -10.10
N LEU A 195 0.76 -25.59 -8.81
CA LEU A 195 0.98 -26.60 -7.77
C LEU A 195 -0.05 -27.74 -7.83
N ILE A 196 -1.30 -27.43 -8.14
CA ILE A 196 -2.34 -28.45 -8.39
C ILE A 196 -1.95 -29.31 -9.57
N ALA A 197 -1.54 -28.71 -10.71
CA ALA A 197 -1.12 -29.45 -11.90
C ALA A 197 0.05 -30.41 -11.59
N LEU A 198 1.06 -29.95 -10.86
CA LEU A 198 2.16 -30.82 -10.40
C LEU A 198 1.65 -32.01 -9.60
N SER A 199 0.79 -31.76 -8.62
CA SER A 199 0.22 -32.82 -7.78
C SER A 199 -0.64 -33.80 -8.60
N LEU A 200 -1.43 -33.29 -9.55
CA LEU A 200 -2.26 -34.11 -10.43
C LEU A 200 -1.41 -34.99 -11.37
N ILE A 201 -0.35 -34.46 -11.97
CA ILE A 201 0.59 -35.24 -12.79
C ILE A 201 1.14 -36.42 -11.99
N TYR A 202 1.51 -36.21 -10.74
CA TYR A 202 1.97 -37.28 -9.84
C TYR A 202 0.88 -38.34 -9.62
N PHE A 203 -0.32 -37.94 -9.18
CA PHE A 203 -1.39 -38.88 -8.85
C PHE A 203 -1.91 -39.64 -10.09
N LEU A 204 -1.95 -39.00 -11.25
CA LEU A 204 -2.29 -39.64 -12.50
C LEU A 204 -1.27 -40.70 -12.92
N SER A 205 0.03 -40.45 -12.67
CA SER A 205 1.09 -41.39 -12.99
C SER A 205 1.07 -42.68 -12.16
N ILE A 206 0.47 -42.63 -10.96
CA ILE A 206 0.33 -43.80 -10.07
C ILE A 206 -0.94 -44.60 -10.41
N GLY A 207 -1.93 -43.96 -11.00
CA GLY A 207 -3.19 -44.56 -11.39
C GLY A 207 -4.41 -43.79 -10.89
N PHE A 208 -5.20 -43.31 -11.82
CA PHE A 208 -6.37 -42.48 -11.55
C PHE A 208 -7.35 -43.12 -10.55
N SER A 209 -7.57 -44.45 -10.66
CA SER A 209 -8.58 -45.15 -9.84
C SER A 209 -8.30 -45.10 -8.33
N HIS A 210 -7.03 -45.07 -7.90
CA HIS A 210 -6.66 -45.05 -6.49
C HIS A 210 -6.92 -43.69 -5.81
N HIS A 211 -6.85 -42.58 -6.56
CA HIS A 211 -6.99 -41.23 -6.04
C HIS A 211 -8.15 -40.43 -6.64
N LYS A 212 -9.03 -41.09 -7.43
CA LYS A 212 -10.12 -40.48 -8.18
C LYS A 212 -10.94 -39.46 -7.39
N LYS A 213 -11.39 -39.82 -6.18
CA LYS A 213 -12.20 -38.92 -5.33
C LYS A 213 -11.42 -37.64 -4.94
N LYS A 214 -10.13 -37.76 -4.61
CA LYS A 214 -9.29 -36.61 -4.20
C LYS A 214 -8.98 -35.69 -5.38
N ILE A 215 -8.68 -36.27 -6.55
CA ILE A 215 -8.42 -35.52 -7.78
C ILE A 215 -9.66 -34.73 -8.19
N ILE A 216 -10.82 -35.39 -8.26
CA ILE A 216 -12.08 -34.75 -8.64
C ILE A 216 -12.42 -33.63 -7.63
N ALA A 217 -12.32 -33.91 -6.33
CA ALA A 217 -12.60 -32.90 -5.30
C ALA A 217 -11.67 -31.68 -5.43
N ALA A 218 -10.36 -31.89 -5.64
CA ALA A 218 -9.40 -30.82 -5.83
C ALA A 218 -9.71 -29.96 -7.07
N CYS A 219 -10.02 -30.59 -8.19
CA CYS A 219 -10.40 -29.89 -9.42
C CYS A 219 -11.70 -29.09 -9.25
N LEU A 220 -12.71 -29.66 -8.57
CA LEU A 220 -13.98 -28.96 -8.31
C LEU A 220 -13.78 -27.77 -7.38
N ILE A 221 -13.04 -27.94 -6.28
CA ILE A 221 -12.76 -26.84 -5.36
C ILE A 221 -11.98 -25.73 -6.07
N PHE A 222 -10.96 -26.09 -6.85
CA PHE A 222 -10.20 -25.11 -7.61
C PHE A 222 -11.06 -24.37 -8.64
N ALA A 223 -11.91 -25.08 -9.37
CA ALA A 223 -12.85 -24.46 -10.31
C ALA A 223 -13.79 -23.47 -9.62
N LEU A 224 -14.31 -23.82 -8.43
CA LEU A 224 -15.11 -22.90 -7.61
C LEU A 224 -14.28 -21.68 -7.16
N CYS A 225 -13.02 -21.89 -6.73
CA CYS A 225 -12.13 -20.79 -6.39
C CYS A 225 -11.89 -19.85 -7.58
N VAL A 226 -11.72 -20.37 -8.78
CA VAL A 226 -11.58 -19.56 -10.00
C VAL A 226 -12.86 -18.76 -10.27
N VAL A 227 -14.03 -19.36 -10.15
CA VAL A 227 -15.32 -18.69 -10.41
C VAL A 227 -15.58 -17.56 -9.40
N PHE A 228 -15.31 -17.77 -8.11
CA PHE A 228 -15.64 -16.83 -7.06
C PHE A 228 -14.48 -15.92 -6.63
N GLY A 229 -13.24 -16.31 -6.91
CA GLY A 229 -12.04 -15.61 -6.46
C GLY A 229 -11.34 -14.76 -7.52
N HIS A 230 -11.82 -14.71 -8.77
CA HIS A 230 -11.12 -14.00 -9.84
C HIS A 230 -11.27 -12.47 -9.79
N GLN A 231 -12.29 -11.95 -9.11
CA GLN A 231 -12.53 -10.52 -9.04
C GLN A 231 -11.85 -9.88 -7.83
N THR A 232 -11.19 -8.75 -8.04
CA THR A 232 -10.73 -7.89 -6.96
C THR A 232 -11.95 -7.17 -6.37
N ASN A 233 -12.23 -7.43 -5.11
CA ASN A 233 -13.29 -6.78 -4.35
C ASN A 233 -12.89 -6.83 -2.87
N PHE A 234 -12.01 -5.93 -2.46
CA PHE A 234 -11.55 -5.84 -1.07
C PHE A 234 -12.58 -5.16 -0.18
N ALA A 235 -13.25 -4.12 -0.69
CA ALA A 235 -14.33 -3.42 0.01
C ALA A 235 -15.70 -4.06 -0.28
N PHE A 236 -15.84 -5.35 -0.02
CA PHE A 236 -17.03 -6.15 -0.36
C PHE A 236 -18.33 -5.73 0.36
N TRP A 237 -18.22 -4.93 1.42
CA TRP A 237 -19.36 -4.39 2.16
C TRP A 237 -19.97 -3.13 1.53
N GLU A 238 -19.27 -2.50 0.58
CA GLU A 238 -19.78 -1.31 -0.08
C GLU A 238 -20.66 -1.66 -1.28
N SER A 239 -21.63 -0.79 -1.55
CA SER A 239 -22.47 -0.91 -2.74
C SER A 239 -21.63 -0.74 -4.01
N GLY A 240 -21.59 -1.76 -4.86
CA GLY A 240 -20.89 -1.70 -6.14
C GLY A 240 -21.42 -0.64 -7.12
N ALA A 241 -22.59 -0.02 -6.85
CA ALA A 241 -23.18 1.00 -7.71
C ALA A 241 -22.31 2.26 -7.84
N ASN A 242 -21.56 2.60 -6.80
CA ASN A 242 -20.71 3.78 -6.77
C ASN A 242 -19.25 3.51 -7.21
N VAL A 243 -18.85 2.26 -7.30
CA VAL A 243 -17.48 1.91 -7.69
C VAL A 243 -17.34 2.00 -9.22
N LYS A 244 -16.48 2.91 -9.70
CA LYS A 244 -16.17 3.09 -11.12
C LYS A 244 -14.92 2.33 -11.55
N TYR A 245 -14.00 2.12 -10.62
CA TYR A 245 -12.79 1.34 -10.84
C TYR A 245 -12.33 0.71 -9.52
N GLU A 246 -11.92 -0.52 -9.56
CA GLU A 246 -11.19 -1.21 -8.50
C GLU A 246 -10.13 -2.11 -9.15
N GLY A 247 -8.89 -1.99 -8.74
CA GLY A 247 -7.78 -2.74 -9.30
C GLY A 247 -6.45 -2.42 -8.65
N GLU A 248 -5.38 -2.89 -9.28
CA GLU A 248 -4.02 -2.77 -8.75
C GLU A 248 -3.08 -2.25 -9.82
N SER A 249 -2.06 -1.53 -9.39
CA SER A 249 -0.90 -1.14 -10.18
C SER A 249 0.36 -1.80 -9.62
N THR A 250 1.53 -1.47 -10.17
CA THR A 250 2.81 -1.88 -9.59
C THR A 250 3.00 -1.32 -8.18
N TYR A 251 2.47 -0.13 -7.90
CA TYR A 251 2.67 0.58 -6.64
C TYR A 251 1.51 0.38 -5.65
N ASN A 252 0.27 0.47 -6.13
CA ASN A 252 -0.89 0.66 -5.27
C ASN A 252 -2.05 -0.30 -5.60
N TYR A 253 -2.85 -0.59 -4.59
CA TYR A 253 -4.26 -0.89 -4.76
C TYR A 253 -5.00 0.43 -5.01
N LEU A 254 -5.90 0.46 -5.98
CA LEU A 254 -6.58 1.67 -6.44
C LEU A 254 -8.08 1.45 -6.52
N ARG A 255 -8.83 2.40 -5.98
CA ARG A 255 -10.27 2.40 -6.06
C ARG A 255 -10.80 3.80 -6.37
N VAL A 256 -11.68 3.90 -7.36
CA VAL A 256 -12.40 5.14 -7.72
C VAL A 256 -13.88 4.94 -7.45
N THR A 257 -14.45 5.82 -6.65
CA THR A 257 -15.89 5.87 -6.37
C THR A 257 -16.50 7.18 -6.88
N ASP A 258 -17.76 7.14 -7.31
CA ASP A 258 -18.52 8.27 -7.80
C ASP A 258 -19.95 8.20 -7.26
N ASN A 259 -20.29 9.09 -6.35
CA ASN A 259 -21.62 9.17 -5.74
C ASN A 259 -22.59 10.10 -6.48
N GLY A 260 -22.19 10.60 -7.66
CA GLY A 260 -22.95 11.54 -8.47
C GLY A 260 -22.59 13.00 -8.23
N GLN A 261 -22.14 13.38 -7.04
CA GLN A 261 -21.71 14.75 -6.70
C GLN A 261 -20.19 14.86 -6.61
N GLN A 262 -19.54 13.80 -6.13
CA GLN A 262 -18.10 13.74 -5.88
C GLN A 262 -17.52 12.45 -6.43
N VAL A 263 -16.35 12.55 -7.02
CA VAL A 263 -15.47 11.42 -7.34
C VAL A 263 -14.36 11.37 -6.32
N ALA A 264 -14.05 10.17 -5.79
CA ALA A 264 -13.00 9.98 -4.81
C ALA A 264 -12.04 8.86 -5.24
N LEU A 265 -10.74 9.08 -5.02
CA LEU A 265 -9.68 8.09 -5.18
C LEU A 265 -9.24 7.60 -3.80
N SER A 266 -9.18 6.30 -3.62
CA SER A 266 -8.54 5.65 -2.48
C SER A 266 -7.37 4.79 -2.94
N THR A 267 -6.27 4.82 -2.19
CA THR A 267 -5.06 4.04 -2.47
C THR A 267 -4.67 3.26 -1.21
N ASN A 268 -4.33 1.99 -1.33
CA ASN A 268 -3.80 1.10 -0.29
C ASN A 268 -4.59 1.01 1.04
N VAL A 269 -5.39 2.00 1.38
CA VAL A 269 -6.22 2.01 2.59
C VAL A 269 -7.67 2.13 2.18
N LEU A 270 -8.47 1.10 2.49
CA LEU A 270 -9.87 1.02 2.05
C LEU A 270 -10.75 2.15 2.59
N PHE A 271 -10.42 2.67 3.77
CA PHE A 271 -11.17 3.71 4.47
C PHE A 271 -10.58 5.11 4.25
N GLY A 272 -9.42 5.22 3.59
CA GLY A 272 -8.76 6.48 3.30
C GLY A 272 -9.20 7.06 1.96
N VAL A 273 -9.37 8.39 1.91
CA VAL A 273 -9.56 9.15 0.67
C VAL A 273 -8.29 9.93 0.40
N GLN A 274 -7.66 9.66 -0.74
CA GLN A 274 -6.43 10.34 -1.15
C GLN A 274 -6.70 11.59 -1.98
N SER A 275 -7.70 11.56 -2.84
CA SER A 275 -8.04 12.68 -3.69
C SER A 275 -9.52 12.73 -3.96
N VAL A 276 -10.05 13.93 -4.16
CA VAL A 276 -11.45 14.14 -4.49
C VAL A 276 -11.60 15.14 -5.65
N TYR A 277 -12.69 14.97 -6.38
CA TYR A 277 -13.17 15.93 -7.37
C TYR A 277 -14.66 16.18 -7.15
N ASN A 278 -15.02 17.41 -6.82
CA ASN A 278 -16.41 17.84 -6.70
C ASN A 278 -16.91 18.35 -8.05
N LYS A 279 -18.02 17.82 -8.53
CA LYS A 279 -18.57 18.16 -9.86
C LYS A 279 -19.27 19.52 -9.93
N SER A 280 -19.66 20.05 -8.76
CA SER A 280 -20.44 21.28 -8.68
C SER A 280 -19.64 22.50 -8.25
N LYS A 281 -18.51 22.30 -7.58
CA LYS A 281 -17.62 23.37 -7.13
C LYS A 281 -16.21 22.80 -6.87
N SER A 282 -15.18 23.64 -7.06
CA SER A 282 -13.80 23.19 -6.94
C SER A 282 -13.29 23.11 -5.51
N LEU A 283 -13.84 23.90 -4.57
CA LEU A 283 -13.52 23.74 -3.15
C LEU A 283 -14.05 22.42 -2.64
N THR A 284 -13.20 21.68 -1.96
CA THR A 284 -13.42 20.30 -1.56
C THR A 284 -13.79 20.13 -0.10
N GLY A 285 -13.48 21.11 0.76
CA GLY A 285 -13.52 21.01 2.21
C GLY A 285 -12.33 20.22 2.78
N MET A 286 -11.28 19.99 1.98
CA MET A 286 -10.08 19.23 2.36
C MET A 286 -8.83 20.13 2.33
N TYR A 287 -7.70 19.57 2.66
CA TYR A 287 -6.41 20.26 2.75
C TYR A 287 -5.97 20.97 1.46
N TYR A 288 -6.45 20.53 0.29
CA TYR A 288 -6.18 21.23 -0.99
C TYR A 288 -6.62 22.68 -0.98
N ASP A 289 -7.77 22.96 -0.34
CA ASP A 289 -8.33 24.30 -0.26
C ASP A 289 -7.39 25.22 0.55
N TYR A 290 -6.76 24.69 1.60
CA TYR A 290 -5.73 25.37 2.39
C TYR A 290 -4.45 25.57 1.59
N ALA A 291 -4.00 24.56 0.84
CA ALA A 291 -2.80 24.62 0.01
C ALA A 291 -2.87 25.72 -1.04
N MET A 292 -4.08 26.12 -1.48
CA MET A 292 -4.31 27.24 -2.41
C MET A 292 -3.80 28.59 -1.88
N ALA A 293 -3.47 28.71 -0.60
CA ALA A 293 -2.80 29.89 -0.06
C ALA A 293 -1.35 30.04 -0.58
N ALA A 294 -0.65 28.95 -0.94
CA ALA A 294 0.75 29.01 -1.34
C ALA A 294 1.01 29.91 -2.56
N PRO A 295 0.27 29.84 -3.70
CA PRO A 295 0.41 30.79 -4.79
C PRO A 295 0.16 32.25 -4.38
N LEU A 296 -0.78 32.50 -3.44
CA LEU A 296 -1.09 33.83 -2.96
C LEU A 296 -0.07 34.36 -1.94
N MET A 297 0.76 33.49 -1.34
CA MET A 297 1.86 33.87 -0.46
C MET A 297 3.08 34.43 -1.22
N THR A 298 3.13 34.28 -2.55
CA THR A 298 4.19 34.88 -3.38
C THR A 298 3.96 36.37 -3.59
N LYS A 299 5.01 37.14 -3.88
CA LYS A 299 4.89 38.59 -4.15
C LYS A 299 4.11 38.93 -5.43
N ASN A 300 4.05 38.00 -6.36
CA ASN A 300 3.51 38.22 -7.71
C ASN A 300 2.34 37.27 -8.02
N ALA A 301 1.42 37.07 -7.09
CA ALA A 301 0.37 36.07 -7.15
C ALA A 301 -0.48 36.06 -8.45
N TYR A 302 -0.61 37.22 -9.12
CA TYR A 302 -1.42 37.37 -10.34
C TYR A 302 -0.61 37.48 -11.64
N LYS A 303 0.71 37.23 -11.56
CA LYS A 303 1.54 37.02 -12.76
C LYS A 303 1.67 35.51 -13.02
N ASP A 304 2.25 35.19 -14.19
CA ASP A 304 2.54 33.79 -14.50
C ASP A 304 3.41 33.18 -13.41
N GLN A 305 2.94 32.09 -12.83
CA GLN A 305 3.64 31.31 -11.81
C GLN A 305 3.84 29.88 -12.29
N ASP A 306 5.04 29.36 -12.11
CA ASP A 306 5.35 27.95 -12.29
C ASP A 306 5.17 27.20 -10.97
N VAL A 307 4.31 26.21 -10.96
CA VAL A 307 4.01 25.37 -9.78
C VAL A 307 4.39 23.92 -10.05
N LEU A 308 5.18 23.32 -9.17
CA LEU A 308 5.49 21.89 -9.16
C LEU A 308 4.70 21.17 -8.08
N ILE A 309 4.07 20.05 -8.43
CA ILE A 309 3.33 19.19 -7.52
C ILE A 309 4.05 17.84 -7.45
N LEU A 310 4.65 17.52 -6.30
CA LEU A 310 5.26 16.23 -6.03
C LEU A 310 4.24 15.33 -5.33
N GLY A 311 3.75 14.32 -6.04
CA GLY A 311 2.58 13.54 -5.68
C GLY A 311 1.32 14.18 -6.27
N MET A 312 1.15 14.06 -7.60
CA MET A 312 0.04 14.70 -8.32
C MET A 312 -1.33 14.12 -7.92
N GLY A 313 -1.38 12.84 -7.58
CA GLY A 313 -2.62 12.15 -7.26
C GLY A 313 -3.65 12.27 -8.39
N SER A 314 -4.89 12.63 -8.05
CA SER A 314 -5.94 12.87 -9.06
C SER A 314 -5.94 14.27 -9.65
N GLY A 315 -5.00 15.15 -9.26
CA GLY A 315 -4.89 16.50 -9.80
C GLY A 315 -5.82 17.54 -9.17
N THR A 316 -6.34 17.28 -7.97
CA THR A 316 -7.28 18.20 -7.28
C THR A 316 -6.71 19.61 -7.13
N PHE A 317 -5.47 19.74 -6.63
CA PHE A 317 -4.83 21.03 -6.47
C PHE A 317 -4.60 21.75 -7.82
N ALA A 318 -4.15 21.03 -8.84
CA ALA A 318 -3.98 21.62 -10.18
C ALA A 318 -5.30 22.06 -10.80
N HIS A 319 -6.38 21.32 -10.55
CA HIS A 319 -7.72 21.71 -10.98
C HIS A 319 -8.17 23.01 -10.30
N GLN A 320 -7.99 23.15 -8.99
CA GLN A 320 -8.28 24.37 -8.24
C GLN A 320 -7.44 25.55 -8.73
N CYS A 321 -6.13 25.33 -8.97
CA CYS A 321 -5.27 26.37 -9.56
C CYS A 321 -5.81 26.86 -10.90
N SER A 322 -6.22 25.94 -11.78
CA SER A 322 -6.73 26.32 -13.12
C SER A 322 -8.05 27.11 -13.05
N GLU A 323 -8.86 26.91 -12.03
CA GLU A 323 -10.14 27.60 -11.86
C GLU A 323 -10.00 28.93 -11.14
N TYR A 324 -9.30 28.97 -10.01
CA TYR A 324 -9.21 30.19 -9.20
C TYR A 324 -8.04 31.11 -9.58
N LEU A 325 -6.96 30.56 -10.09
CA LEU A 325 -5.72 31.29 -10.39
C LEU A 325 -5.21 30.93 -11.80
N PRO A 326 -5.86 31.37 -12.87
CA PRO A 326 -5.59 30.95 -14.25
C PRO A 326 -4.18 31.31 -14.78
N THR A 327 -3.43 32.15 -14.07
CA THR A 327 -2.02 32.47 -14.36
C THR A 327 -1.04 31.47 -13.73
N VAL A 328 -1.53 30.47 -13.00
CA VAL A 328 -0.72 29.41 -12.40
C VAL A 328 -0.60 28.23 -13.36
N HIS A 329 0.63 27.86 -13.68
CA HIS A 329 0.98 26.76 -14.57
C HIS A 329 1.49 25.56 -13.76
N CYS A 330 0.65 24.54 -13.61
CA CYS A 330 0.99 23.35 -12.83
C CYS A 330 1.73 22.31 -13.66
N GLU A 331 2.82 21.78 -13.09
CA GLU A 331 3.53 20.59 -13.53
C GLU A 331 3.47 19.55 -12.41
N GLY A 332 2.98 18.34 -12.69
CA GLY A 332 2.83 17.27 -11.72
C GLY A 332 3.85 16.17 -11.90
N VAL A 333 4.30 15.59 -10.80
CA VAL A 333 5.09 14.35 -10.77
C VAL A 333 4.30 13.31 -10.00
N GLU A 334 4.03 12.18 -10.65
CA GLU A 334 3.30 11.06 -10.06
C GLU A 334 4.06 9.76 -10.34
N ILE A 335 4.30 8.97 -9.30
CA ILE A 335 5.05 7.72 -9.46
C ILE A 335 4.22 6.63 -10.15
N ASP A 336 2.92 6.67 -9.99
CA ASP A 336 1.99 5.65 -10.48
C ASP A 336 1.24 6.12 -11.73
N GLN A 337 1.69 5.69 -12.91
CA GLN A 337 1.04 5.99 -14.19
C GLN A 337 -0.46 5.66 -14.17
N LYS A 338 -0.86 4.63 -13.41
CA LYS A 338 -2.26 4.24 -13.33
C LYS A 338 -3.11 5.29 -12.63
N ILE A 339 -2.57 5.99 -11.64
CA ILE A 339 -3.24 7.13 -10.98
C ILE A 339 -3.46 8.24 -12.00
N THR A 340 -2.43 8.62 -12.79
CA THR A 340 -2.55 9.61 -13.85
C THR A 340 -3.63 9.24 -14.89
N ASP A 341 -3.69 7.96 -15.30
CA ASP A 341 -4.71 7.49 -16.24
C ASP A 341 -6.13 7.60 -15.66
N LEU A 342 -6.29 7.29 -14.36
CA LEU A 342 -7.56 7.41 -13.66
C LEU A 342 -7.96 8.88 -13.44
N ALA A 343 -6.98 9.76 -13.14
CA ALA A 343 -7.18 11.19 -12.98
C ALA A 343 -7.79 11.80 -14.26
N ARG A 344 -7.19 11.52 -15.40
CA ARG A 344 -7.69 11.97 -16.72
C ARG A 344 -9.06 11.40 -17.07
N LYS A 345 -9.37 10.21 -16.60
CA LYS A 345 -10.63 9.53 -16.94
C LYS A 345 -11.81 9.93 -16.07
N TYR A 346 -11.58 10.21 -14.79
CA TYR A 346 -12.65 10.34 -13.80
C TYR A 346 -12.64 11.65 -13.02
N PHE A 347 -11.52 12.41 -12.98
CA PHE A 347 -11.35 13.57 -12.12
C PHE A 347 -11.24 14.91 -12.86
N ASP A 348 -11.50 14.90 -14.16
CA ASP A 348 -11.42 16.10 -15.00
C ASP A 348 -10.09 16.86 -14.89
N GLU A 349 -8.98 16.10 -14.82
CA GLU A 349 -7.63 16.66 -14.76
C GLU A 349 -7.42 17.65 -15.90
N PRO A 350 -6.97 18.91 -15.62
CA PRO A 350 -6.80 19.91 -16.66
C PRO A 350 -5.82 19.45 -17.75
N LYS A 351 -6.22 19.52 -19.01
CA LYS A 351 -5.41 19.08 -20.16
C LYS A 351 -4.12 19.89 -20.33
N SER A 352 -4.07 21.09 -19.76
CA SER A 352 -2.89 21.95 -19.72
C SER A 352 -1.84 21.50 -18.74
N THR A 353 -2.21 20.68 -17.74
CA THR A 353 -1.29 20.20 -16.72
C THR A 353 -0.39 19.11 -17.31
N LYS A 354 0.93 19.35 -17.28
CA LYS A 354 1.93 18.37 -17.65
C LYS A 354 2.18 17.44 -16.47
N VAL A 355 1.96 16.15 -16.62
CA VAL A 355 2.28 15.13 -15.59
C VAL A 355 3.41 14.24 -16.08
N VAL A 356 4.43 14.09 -15.25
CA VAL A 356 5.60 13.24 -15.49
C VAL A 356 5.50 12.02 -14.55
N THR A 357 5.54 10.83 -15.12
CA THR A 357 5.57 9.60 -14.32
C THR A 357 7.01 9.33 -13.87
N TYR A 358 7.29 9.69 -12.61
CA TYR A 358 8.61 9.52 -12.01
C TYR A 358 8.54 9.61 -10.46
N ASP A 359 9.63 9.19 -9.79
CA ASP A 359 9.82 9.46 -8.36
C ASP A 359 10.06 10.95 -8.13
N GLY A 360 9.32 11.55 -7.16
CA GLY A 360 9.34 13.01 -6.94
C GLY A 360 10.71 13.56 -6.53
N ARG A 361 11.44 12.86 -5.66
CA ARG A 361 12.79 13.28 -5.24
C ARG A 361 13.80 13.09 -6.38
N ALA A 362 13.73 11.97 -7.08
CA ALA A 362 14.60 11.70 -8.22
C ALA A 362 14.34 12.68 -9.37
N TYR A 363 13.09 13.13 -9.55
CA TYR A 363 12.75 14.16 -10.52
C TYR A 363 13.42 15.49 -10.19
N LEU A 364 13.30 16.00 -8.95
CA LEU A 364 14.00 17.21 -8.53
C LEU A 364 15.52 17.11 -8.75
N ASN A 365 16.10 15.96 -8.42
CA ASN A 365 17.55 15.74 -8.61
C ASN A 365 17.98 15.72 -10.08
N ALA A 366 17.04 15.57 -11.03
CA ALA A 366 17.32 15.45 -12.47
C ALA A 366 17.07 16.75 -13.26
N ILE A 367 16.53 17.79 -12.62
CA ILE A 367 16.18 19.05 -13.29
C ILE A 367 16.90 20.25 -12.65
N ASP A 368 17.03 21.33 -13.43
CA ASP A 368 17.57 22.62 -12.96
C ASP A 368 16.47 23.71 -12.90
N LYS A 369 15.23 23.38 -13.30
CA LYS A 369 14.11 24.33 -13.32
C LYS A 369 13.74 24.75 -11.90
N LYS A 370 13.46 26.05 -11.72
CA LYS A 370 12.94 26.61 -10.47
C LYS A 370 11.46 26.94 -10.60
N TYR A 371 10.78 26.95 -9.47
CA TYR A 371 9.34 27.11 -9.37
C TYR A 371 9.00 28.20 -8.35
N ASP A 372 7.85 28.86 -8.54
CA ASP A 372 7.33 29.84 -7.59
C ASP A 372 6.66 29.14 -6.40
N VAL A 373 6.05 27.98 -6.65
CA VAL A 373 5.48 27.12 -5.62
C VAL A 373 5.90 25.67 -5.86
N ILE A 374 6.27 24.97 -4.78
CA ILE A 374 6.45 23.52 -4.80
C ILE A 374 5.52 22.92 -3.74
N MET A 375 4.53 22.14 -4.19
CA MET A 375 3.67 21.36 -3.32
C MET A 375 4.26 19.96 -3.11
N VAL A 376 4.38 19.55 -1.85
CA VAL A 376 4.83 18.22 -1.46
C VAL A 376 3.64 17.47 -0.85
N ASP A 377 3.06 16.58 -1.63
CA ASP A 377 1.88 15.78 -1.26
C ASP A 377 2.04 14.32 -1.69
N ALA A 378 3.27 13.83 -1.61
CA ALA A 378 3.59 12.45 -1.98
C ALA A 378 3.49 11.54 -0.76
N TYR A 379 2.39 10.82 -0.64
CA TYR A 379 2.15 9.83 0.40
C TYR A 379 2.08 8.43 -0.20
N GLN A 380 2.74 7.49 0.49
CA GLN A 380 2.60 6.07 0.20
C GLN A 380 1.74 5.44 1.29
N ASP A 381 0.48 5.52 1.28
CA ASP A 381 -0.52 5.21 2.31
C ASP A 381 -0.83 6.43 3.19
N ILE A 382 -0.37 6.40 4.45
CA ILE A 382 -0.73 7.39 5.47
C ILE A 382 0.47 8.26 5.85
N THR A 383 1.69 7.83 5.54
CA THR A 383 2.91 8.54 5.93
C THR A 383 3.68 9.06 4.72
N ILE A 384 4.34 10.22 4.90
CA ILE A 384 5.28 10.72 3.91
C ILE A 384 6.44 9.72 3.77
N PRO A 385 6.94 9.43 2.55
CA PRO A 385 8.11 8.59 2.36
C PRO A 385 9.34 9.17 3.08
N PHE A 386 10.16 8.31 3.69
CA PHE A 386 11.36 8.76 4.40
C PHE A 386 12.28 9.61 3.49
N SER A 387 12.35 9.25 2.20
CA SER A 387 13.14 9.97 1.20
C SER A 387 12.67 11.40 0.92
N MET A 388 11.45 11.76 1.31
CA MET A 388 10.86 13.09 1.13
C MET A 388 10.59 13.82 2.45
N SER A 389 11.24 13.39 3.53
CA SER A 389 11.02 13.92 4.89
C SER A 389 12.30 14.47 5.55
N SER A 390 13.45 14.37 4.90
CA SER A 390 14.77 14.69 5.45
C SER A 390 15.22 16.13 5.17
N VAL A 391 16.18 16.61 5.95
CA VAL A 391 16.85 17.90 5.72
C VAL A 391 17.38 17.99 4.29
N GLU A 392 17.99 16.91 3.80
CA GLU A 392 18.59 16.84 2.46
C GLU A 392 17.52 17.02 1.37
N PHE A 393 16.35 16.42 1.54
CA PHE A 393 15.24 16.62 0.62
C PHE A 393 14.73 18.07 0.66
N PHE A 394 14.49 18.64 1.83
CA PHE A 394 13.99 20.01 1.94
C PHE A 394 15.00 21.05 1.47
N GLN A 395 16.31 20.80 1.61
CA GLN A 395 17.35 21.62 0.98
C GLN A 395 17.26 21.57 -0.55
N MET A 396 17.05 20.39 -1.14
CA MET A 396 16.82 20.23 -2.58
C MET A 396 15.58 21.01 -3.03
N VAL A 397 14.46 20.93 -2.30
CA VAL A 397 13.26 21.72 -2.59
C VAL A 397 13.57 23.22 -2.56
N LYS A 398 14.30 23.69 -1.55
CA LYS A 398 14.71 25.10 -1.41
C LYS A 398 15.56 25.57 -2.60
N GLU A 399 16.45 24.75 -3.12
CA GLU A 399 17.29 25.06 -4.28
C GLU A 399 16.48 25.21 -5.57
N HIS A 400 15.33 24.52 -5.67
CA HIS A 400 14.41 24.57 -6.80
C HIS A 400 13.31 25.64 -6.64
N LEU A 401 13.28 26.41 -5.56
CA LEU A 401 12.40 27.56 -5.42
C LEU A 401 13.02 28.82 -6.05
N ASN A 402 12.18 29.62 -6.69
CA ASN A 402 12.52 30.99 -7.09
C ASN A 402 12.70 31.86 -5.83
N ASP A 403 13.32 33.05 -6.01
CA ASP A 403 13.43 34.03 -4.91
C ASP A 403 12.03 34.47 -4.43
N GLY A 404 11.75 34.24 -3.16
CA GLY A 404 10.44 34.46 -2.56
C GLY A 404 9.40 33.39 -2.88
N GLY A 405 9.81 32.28 -3.47
CA GLY A 405 8.95 31.10 -3.71
C GLY A 405 8.54 30.42 -2.39
N VAL A 406 7.45 29.65 -2.45
CA VAL A 406 6.82 29.00 -1.31
C VAL A 406 6.74 27.50 -1.51
N MET A 407 7.20 26.72 -0.52
CA MET A 407 6.90 25.31 -0.42
C MET A 407 5.63 25.14 0.43
N VAL A 408 4.70 24.29 -0.01
CA VAL A 408 3.58 23.82 0.80
C VAL A 408 3.68 22.31 0.97
N VAL A 409 3.49 21.83 2.20
CA VAL A 409 3.55 20.41 2.54
C VAL A 409 2.26 20.02 3.25
N ASN A 410 1.54 19.07 2.69
CA ASN A 410 0.46 18.42 3.42
C ASN A 410 1.06 17.51 4.50
N MET A 411 0.80 17.78 5.76
CA MET A 411 1.15 16.92 6.88
C MET A 411 -0.08 16.10 7.28
N ASN A 412 -0.27 14.98 6.63
CA ASN A 412 -1.32 14.05 7.00
C ASN A 412 -1.10 13.51 8.42
N MET A 413 -2.17 13.27 9.17
CA MET A 413 -2.14 12.72 10.52
C MET A 413 -1.42 13.60 11.57
N ARG A 414 -2.04 14.74 11.84
CA ARG A 414 -1.61 15.68 12.90
C ARG A 414 -1.41 14.98 14.24
N GLY A 415 -0.16 14.99 14.71
CA GLY A 415 0.21 14.52 16.04
C GLY A 415 -0.09 15.58 17.10
N GLN A 416 -0.65 15.19 18.26
CA GLN A 416 -0.91 16.08 19.38
C GLN A 416 0.13 15.98 20.50
N SER A 417 0.99 14.97 20.46
CA SER A 417 2.03 14.75 21.48
C SER A 417 3.39 15.26 21.02
N LYS A 418 4.17 15.76 21.96
CA LYS A 418 5.58 16.14 21.70
C LYS A 418 6.36 14.95 21.14
N GLY A 419 7.14 15.18 20.08
CA GLY A 419 7.89 14.14 19.37
C GLY A 419 7.01 13.32 18.40
N SER A 420 5.88 13.90 17.96
CA SER A 420 5.05 13.35 16.88
C SER A 420 5.72 13.49 15.52
N ILE A 421 5.20 12.79 14.51
CA ILE A 421 5.67 12.93 13.12
C ILE A 421 5.60 14.37 12.62
N THR A 422 4.55 15.11 13.02
CA THR A 422 4.37 16.51 12.64
C THR A 422 5.40 17.41 13.29
N ASP A 423 5.81 17.16 14.54
CA ASP A 423 6.90 17.89 15.18
C ASP A 423 8.23 17.64 14.45
N TYR A 424 8.53 16.37 14.14
CA TYR A 424 9.75 16.03 13.40
C TYR A 424 9.79 16.69 12.02
N LEU A 425 8.69 16.68 11.27
CA LEU A 425 8.62 17.34 9.96
C LEU A 425 8.75 18.86 10.10
N THR A 426 8.03 19.46 11.03
CA THR A 426 8.09 20.91 11.28
C THR A 426 9.50 21.35 11.65
N ASP A 427 10.14 20.68 12.63
CA ASP A 427 11.50 21.00 13.08
C ASP A 427 12.51 20.85 11.94
N THR A 428 12.37 19.76 11.15
CA THR A 428 13.24 19.50 10.00
C THR A 428 13.10 20.61 8.95
N ILE A 429 11.89 21.04 8.63
CA ILE A 429 11.65 22.11 7.65
C ILE A 429 12.15 23.45 8.20
N CYS A 430 11.91 23.76 9.48
CA CYS A 430 12.41 24.97 10.14
C CYS A 430 13.96 25.04 10.16
N SER A 431 14.64 23.89 10.15
CA SER A 431 16.12 23.88 10.05
C SER A 431 16.64 24.32 8.68
N VAL A 432 15.80 24.29 7.65
CA VAL A 432 16.13 24.64 6.25
C VAL A 432 15.58 26.01 5.85
N PHE A 433 14.34 26.31 6.26
CA PHE A 433 13.62 27.52 5.89
C PHE A 433 13.49 28.48 7.08
N PRO A 434 13.83 29.76 6.90
CA PRO A 434 13.75 30.75 8.00
C PRO A 434 12.32 31.21 8.30
N THR A 435 11.38 31.01 7.38
CA THR A 435 9.97 31.41 7.54
C THR A 435 9.09 30.19 7.34
N VAL A 436 8.43 29.74 8.40
CA VAL A 436 7.55 28.58 8.40
C VAL A 436 6.26 28.91 9.13
N TYR A 437 5.13 28.59 8.51
CA TYR A 437 3.79 28.68 9.08
C TYR A 437 3.07 27.34 8.95
N THR A 438 2.15 27.07 9.88
CA THR A 438 1.25 25.91 9.80
C THR A 438 -0.18 26.36 9.99
N ALA A 439 -1.12 25.71 9.31
CA ALA A 439 -2.56 25.81 9.53
C ALA A 439 -3.18 24.43 9.68
N ASP A 440 -4.00 24.24 10.70
CA ASP A 440 -4.75 22.99 10.91
C ASP A 440 -5.99 23.00 10.02
N VAL A 441 -6.21 21.90 9.30
CA VAL A 441 -7.38 21.76 8.42
C VAL A 441 -8.61 21.40 9.25
N ASP A 442 -9.64 22.21 9.20
CA ASP A 442 -10.87 22.02 9.95
C ASP A 442 -11.55 20.68 9.62
N GLY A 443 -12.01 19.98 10.65
CA GLY A 443 -12.70 18.70 10.50
C GLY A 443 -11.82 17.54 9.99
N SER A 444 -10.49 17.76 9.89
CA SER A 444 -9.53 16.78 9.38
C SER A 444 -8.36 16.57 10.33
N THR A 445 -7.61 15.49 10.09
CA THR A 445 -6.31 15.24 10.75
C THR A 445 -5.14 15.86 10.00
N ASN A 446 -5.39 16.54 8.88
CA ASN A 446 -4.36 17.21 8.09
C ASN A 446 -3.93 18.54 8.71
N ARG A 447 -2.72 18.92 8.43
CA ARG A 447 -2.12 20.23 8.71
C ARG A 447 -1.31 20.66 7.48
N GLU A 448 -1.56 21.85 6.97
CA GLU A 448 -0.73 22.42 5.92
C GLU A 448 0.42 23.21 6.52
N LEU A 449 1.64 23.00 5.97
CA LEU A 449 2.83 23.74 6.33
C LEU A 449 3.31 24.53 5.12
N PHE A 450 3.54 25.83 5.33
CA PHE A 450 4.06 26.76 4.33
C PHE A 450 5.45 27.22 4.73
N ALA A 451 6.42 27.10 3.83
CA ALA A 451 7.80 27.46 4.10
C ALA A 451 8.39 28.31 2.96
N SER A 452 9.19 29.32 3.30
CA SER A 452 9.87 30.19 2.34
C SER A 452 11.21 30.71 2.87
N THR A 453 12.08 31.09 1.96
CA THR A 453 13.29 31.86 2.29
C THR A 453 12.99 33.34 2.50
N ALA A 454 11.86 33.83 1.98
CA ALA A 454 11.41 35.21 2.15
C ALA A 454 10.65 35.39 3.47
N THR A 455 10.67 36.61 3.99
CA THR A 455 9.78 37.08 5.06
C THR A 455 8.52 37.69 4.44
N GLY A 456 7.44 37.76 5.23
CA GLY A 456 6.23 38.46 4.80
C GLY A 456 5.30 37.65 3.91
N ILE A 457 5.42 36.30 3.88
CA ILE A 457 4.54 35.45 3.07
C ILE A 457 3.08 35.49 3.56
N LYS A 458 2.86 35.69 4.86
CA LYS A 458 1.51 35.87 5.41
C LYS A 458 0.91 37.20 4.97
N GLU A 459 1.67 38.28 5.04
CA GLU A 459 1.25 39.62 4.58
C GLU A 459 0.98 39.62 3.08
N ASN A 460 1.73 38.87 2.28
CA ASN A 460 1.44 38.68 0.88
C ASN A 460 0.09 37.97 0.67
N LEU A 461 -0.20 36.90 1.43
CA LEU A 461 -1.49 36.20 1.37
C LEU A 461 -2.64 37.19 1.67
N ASP A 462 -2.55 37.94 2.77
CA ASP A 462 -3.58 38.90 3.17
C ASP A 462 -3.83 39.94 2.07
N MET A 463 -2.76 40.52 1.51
CA MET A 463 -2.85 41.52 0.44
C MET A 463 -3.42 40.92 -0.86
N ASN A 464 -2.94 39.74 -1.26
CA ASN A 464 -3.37 39.14 -2.51
C ASN A 464 -4.80 38.59 -2.40
N ALA A 465 -5.25 38.09 -1.26
CA ALA A 465 -6.66 37.74 -1.04
C ALA A 465 -7.59 38.95 -1.17
N MET A 466 -7.19 40.13 -0.64
CA MET A 466 -7.94 41.35 -0.80
C MET A 466 -8.02 41.86 -2.26
N LEU A 467 -7.00 41.58 -3.07
CA LEU A 467 -6.93 41.97 -4.48
C LEU A 467 -7.68 41.00 -5.40
N TYR A 468 -8.02 39.82 -4.90
CA TYR A 468 -8.74 38.83 -5.68
C TYR A 468 -10.17 39.26 -5.94
N SER A 469 -10.61 39.25 -7.19
CA SER A 469 -11.94 39.69 -7.61
C SER A 469 -12.84 38.57 -8.14
N GLY A 470 -12.48 37.33 -7.90
CA GLY A 470 -13.21 36.14 -8.36
C GLY A 470 -14.24 35.63 -7.36
N ASP A 471 -14.23 34.32 -7.11
CA ASP A 471 -15.22 33.64 -6.30
C ASP A 471 -15.16 34.07 -4.82
N PRO A 472 -16.29 34.51 -4.22
CA PRO A 472 -16.35 34.91 -2.81
C PRO A 472 -16.08 33.77 -1.82
N GLU A 473 -16.44 32.51 -2.16
CA GLU A 473 -16.14 31.35 -1.29
C GLU A 473 -14.62 31.12 -1.21
N PHE A 474 -13.91 31.34 -2.32
CA PHE A 474 -12.45 31.25 -2.33
C PHE A 474 -11.80 32.36 -1.50
N ILE A 475 -12.32 33.62 -1.56
CA ILE A 475 -11.84 34.72 -0.70
C ILE A 475 -12.00 34.35 0.77
N GLN A 476 -13.20 33.92 1.16
CA GLN A 476 -13.48 33.50 2.54
C GLN A 476 -12.57 32.39 3.00
N MET A 477 -12.28 31.42 2.13
CA MET A 477 -11.34 30.32 2.43
C MET A 477 -9.92 30.86 2.68
N MET A 478 -9.42 31.78 1.85
CA MET A 478 -8.09 32.36 2.02
C MET A 478 -7.98 33.23 3.28
N GLU A 479 -9.04 33.99 3.63
CA GLU A 479 -9.11 34.72 4.90
C GLU A 479 -9.10 33.79 6.10
N GLN A 480 -9.83 32.67 6.03
CA GLN A 480 -9.80 31.64 7.07
C GLN A 480 -8.38 31.08 7.25
N VAL A 481 -7.74 30.63 6.17
CA VAL A 481 -6.38 30.09 6.21
C VAL A 481 -5.42 31.11 6.82
N SER A 482 -5.48 32.38 6.39
CA SER A 482 -4.62 33.44 6.95
C SER A 482 -4.84 33.62 8.45
N GLY A 483 -6.09 33.56 8.92
CA GLY A 483 -6.45 33.67 10.34
C GLY A 483 -5.93 32.51 11.19
N GLU A 484 -5.79 31.34 10.59
CA GLU A 484 -5.33 30.11 11.26
C GLU A 484 -3.80 29.89 11.20
N LEU A 485 -3.07 30.71 10.42
CA LEU A 485 -1.62 30.56 10.29
C LEU A 485 -0.90 30.80 11.61
N VAL A 486 -0.17 29.78 12.06
CA VAL A 486 0.69 29.83 13.25
C VAL A 486 2.15 29.75 12.83
N LYS A 487 2.94 30.77 13.19
CA LYS A 487 4.36 30.79 12.92
C LYS A 487 5.07 29.71 13.75
N GLN A 488 6.02 29.01 13.11
CA GLN A 488 6.81 27.96 13.72
C GLN A 488 8.27 28.42 13.88
N ASP A 489 8.85 28.17 15.06
CA ASP A 489 10.24 28.52 15.35
C ASP A 489 11.20 27.31 15.24
N GLY A 490 10.63 26.10 15.06
CA GLY A 490 11.38 24.85 15.02
C GLY A 490 11.88 24.38 16.38
N GLY A 491 12.37 23.16 16.41
CA GLY A 491 12.90 22.50 17.60
C GLY A 491 14.12 21.63 17.28
N SER A 492 14.25 20.50 17.98
CA SER A 492 15.40 19.60 17.87
C SER A 492 15.10 18.25 17.21
N CYS A 493 13.85 18.03 16.80
CA CYS A 493 13.43 16.77 16.17
C CYS A 493 13.74 16.79 14.68
N ILE A 494 14.97 16.45 14.31
CA ILE A 494 15.45 16.53 12.92
C ILE A 494 15.51 15.16 12.26
N LEU A 495 14.96 15.07 11.04
CA LEU A 495 15.06 13.91 10.16
C LEU A 495 16.18 14.12 9.15
N THR A 496 17.00 13.10 8.95
CA THR A 496 18.06 13.07 7.93
C THR A 496 17.91 11.82 7.08
N ASP A 497 18.54 11.76 5.91
CA ASP A 497 18.51 10.55 5.06
C ASP A 497 18.97 9.30 5.81
N ASP A 498 19.90 9.44 6.75
CA ASP A 498 20.38 8.34 7.59
C ASP A 498 19.45 8.01 8.76
N LYS A 499 18.55 8.94 9.15
CA LYS A 499 17.71 8.80 10.33
C LYS A 499 16.34 9.46 10.14
N ALA A 500 15.43 8.76 9.47
CA ALA A 500 14.06 9.20 9.25
C ALA A 500 13.05 8.07 9.57
N PRO A 501 12.75 7.79 10.87
CA PRO A 501 11.84 6.71 11.27
C PRO A 501 10.36 7.09 11.10
N VAL A 502 9.99 7.65 9.95
CA VAL A 502 8.67 8.24 9.67
C VAL A 502 7.53 7.23 9.80
N GLU A 503 7.75 6.00 9.36
CA GLU A 503 6.72 4.94 9.46
C GLU A 503 6.42 4.58 10.92
N LEU A 504 7.47 4.45 11.76
CA LEU A 504 7.30 4.16 13.18
C LEU A 504 6.57 5.30 13.90
N LEU A 505 6.87 6.55 13.54
CA LEU A 505 6.20 7.73 14.08
C LEU A 505 4.74 7.80 13.60
N GLY A 506 4.49 7.51 12.33
CA GLY A 506 3.15 7.48 11.73
C GLY A 506 2.26 6.41 12.36
N ILE A 507 2.75 5.17 12.53
CA ILE A 507 1.99 4.09 13.17
C ILE A 507 1.54 4.48 14.59
N ARG A 508 2.33 5.23 15.35
CA ARG A 508 1.91 5.71 16.68
C ARG A 508 0.71 6.65 16.62
N VAL A 509 0.63 7.48 15.59
CA VAL A 509 -0.52 8.37 15.38
C VAL A 509 -1.74 7.58 14.95
N ILE A 510 -1.59 6.63 14.01
CA ILE A 510 -2.66 5.73 13.59
C ILE A 510 -3.21 4.94 14.78
N ASP A 511 -2.34 4.36 15.58
CA ASP A 511 -2.74 3.57 16.76
C ASP A 511 -3.56 4.41 17.75
N ARG A 512 -3.20 5.69 17.93
CA ARG A 512 -3.99 6.61 18.73
C ARG A 512 -5.34 6.91 18.11
N LEU A 513 -5.41 7.25 16.81
CA LEU A 513 -6.66 7.52 16.11
C LEU A 513 -7.61 6.32 16.17
N ILE A 514 -7.09 5.11 15.96
CA ILE A 514 -7.88 3.88 16.09
C ILE A 514 -8.41 3.75 17.53
N ASN A 515 -7.57 4.01 18.54
CA ASN A 515 -8.00 3.90 19.94
C ASN A 515 -9.06 4.93 20.31
N GLU A 516 -8.97 6.16 19.81
CA GLU A 516 -9.98 7.22 20.00
C GLU A 516 -11.32 6.80 19.37
N GLU A 517 -11.30 6.32 18.13
CA GLU A 517 -12.47 5.84 17.41
C GLU A 517 -13.09 4.60 18.08
N VAL A 518 -12.27 3.64 18.47
CA VAL A 518 -12.72 2.45 19.22
C VAL A 518 -13.33 2.83 20.56
N ALA A 519 -12.75 3.81 21.27
CA ALA A 519 -13.31 4.30 22.54
C ALA A 519 -14.69 4.93 22.32
N TYR A 520 -14.89 5.69 21.24
CA TYR A 520 -16.17 6.25 20.85
C TYR A 520 -17.23 5.15 20.61
N TYR A 521 -16.93 4.15 19.77
CA TYR A 521 -17.88 3.05 19.54
C TYR A 521 -18.09 2.16 20.77
N ARG A 522 -17.10 2.00 21.62
CA ARG A 522 -17.24 1.28 22.90
C ARG A 522 -18.18 2.02 23.85
N ASP A 523 -18.13 3.35 23.89
CA ASP A 523 -19.04 4.17 24.69
C ASP A 523 -20.49 4.04 24.18
N ILE A 524 -20.70 4.08 22.86
CA ILE A 524 -22.01 3.83 22.24
C ILE A 524 -22.50 2.40 22.60
N TYR A 525 -21.63 1.41 22.46
CA TYR A 525 -21.95 0.03 22.79
C TYR A 525 -22.41 -0.13 24.25
N ASN A 526 -21.66 0.46 25.18
CA ASN A 526 -21.95 0.38 26.60
C ASN A 526 -23.25 1.09 26.98
N LYS A 527 -23.60 2.19 26.33
CA LYS A 527 -24.80 3.00 26.61
C LYS A 527 -26.04 2.50 25.87
N GLN A 528 -25.90 2.04 24.64
CA GLN A 528 -27.05 1.82 23.74
C GLN A 528 -27.06 0.42 23.08
N GLY A 529 -26.02 -0.39 23.31
CA GLY A 529 -25.87 -1.74 22.78
C GLY A 529 -25.43 -1.80 21.31
N ILE A 530 -25.25 -3.04 20.81
CA ILE A 530 -24.67 -3.30 19.48
C ILE A 530 -25.49 -2.70 18.32
N ARG A 531 -26.81 -2.62 18.45
CA ARG A 531 -27.66 -2.06 17.38
C ARG A 531 -27.39 -0.59 17.11
N ALA A 532 -27.05 0.19 18.14
CA ALA A 532 -26.69 1.59 17.98
C ALA A 532 -25.34 1.74 17.27
N VAL A 533 -24.37 0.87 17.60
CA VAL A 533 -23.07 0.83 16.92
C VAL A 533 -23.24 0.49 15.43
N LEU A 534 -24.04 -0.52 15.08
CA LEU A 534 -24.28 -0.90 13.68
C LEU A 534 -24.98 0.24 12.92
N LYS A 535 -25.96 0.91 13.53
CA LYS A 535 -26.62 2.06 12.93
C LYS A 535 -25.66 3.22 12.68
N GLU A 536 -24.74 3.49 13.59
CA GLU A 536 -23.73 4.54 13.47
C GLU A 536 -22.71 4.22 12.36
N LEU A 537 -22.39 2.94 12.19
CA LEU A 537 -21.55 2.44 11.10
C LEU A 537 -22.26 2.39 9.74
N GLY A 538 -23.56 2.73 9.68
CA GLY A 538 -24.35 2.67 8.45
C GLY A 538 -24.69 1.27 7.96
N ILE A 539 -24.67 0.26 8.88
CA ILE A 539 -24.92 -1.15 8.60
C ILE A 539 -26.30 -1.58 9.12
#